data_db337c18577d95dca627c04388663894
#
_entry.id   db337c18577d95dca627c04388663894
#
_cell.length_a   1.000
_cell.length_b   1.000
_cell.length_c   1.000
_cell.angle_alpha   90.00
_cell.angle_beta   90.00
_cell.angle_gamma   90.00
#
_symmetry.space_group_name_H-M   'P 1'
#
loop_
_entity.id
_entity.type
_entity.pdbx_description
1 polymer ?
#
loop_
_entity_poly.entity_id
_entity_poly.type
_entity_poly.pdbx_seq_one_letter_code
_entity_poly.pdbx_strand_id
1 'polypeptide(L)'
;KLSDVYDMAYNETCMHEFVMSLEGMKHKNGVTAMDIAKALLDYGIHPPTMYFPLIVHEALMVEPTETESKETLDEAIQVFHKIYETAMASPEELHSAPHTTPIGRPDEVTAARKPVLRYTWES
;
A
#
# COMPACT_ATOMS: atom_id res chain seq x y z
N LYS A 1 -11.22 -6.52 -11.88
CA LYS A 1 -9.88 -6.94 -12.34
C LYS A 1 -8.90 -7.26 -11.19
N LEU A 2 -9.10 -6.71 -9.99
CA LEU A 2 -8.26 -7.02 -8.82
C LEU A 2 -8.87 -8.07 -7.88
N SER A 3 -10.16 -8.33 -7.99
CA SER A 3 -10.88 -9.29 -7.15
C SER A 3 -10.52 -10.76 -7.39
N ASP A 4 -9.70 -11.05 -8.37
CA ASP A 4 -9.13 -12.37 -8.63
C ASP A 4 -7.90 -12.66 -7.76
N VAL A 5 -7.24 -11.62 -7.22
CA VAL A 5 -6.02 -11.76 -6.40
C VAL A 5 -6.11 -11.08 -5.03
N TYR A 6 -6.95 -10.06 -4.88
CA TYR A 6 -7.16 -9.36 -3.61
C TYR A 6 -8.58 -9.57 -3.08
N ASP A 7 -8.71 -9.71 -1.78
CA ASP A 7 -10.02 -9.80 -1.11
C ASP A 7 -10.70 -8.42 -1.10
N MET A 8 -11.87 -8.32 -1.73
CA MET A 8 -12.68 -7.11 -1.70
C MET A 8 -13.52 -7.10 -0.43
N ALA A 9 -13.38 -6.08 0.42
CA ALA A 9 -14.17 -5.94 1.64
C ALA A 9 -15.68 -5.78 1.33
N TYR A 10 -15.98 -5.13 0.20
CA TYR A 10 -17.33 -4.94 -0.31
C TYR A 10 -17.34 -5.30 -1.79
N ASN A 11 -18.04 -6.34 -2.17
CA ASN A 11 -18.05 -6.85 -3.55
C ASN A 11 -19.26 -6.35 -4.34
N GLU A 12 -19.48 -5.04 -4.31
CA GLU A 12 -20.54 -4.34 -5.02
C GLU A 12 -19.95 -3.23 -5.90
N THR A 13 -20.77 -2.70 -6.81
CA THR A 13 -20.37 -1.52 -7.59
C THR A 13 -20.22 -0.32 -6.66
N CYS A 14 -19.02 0.22 -6.60
CA CYS A 14 -18.70 1.40 -5.81
C CYS A 14 -18.93 2.71 -6.59
N MET A 15 -19.08 3.80 -5.87
CA MET A 15 -19.24 5.14 -6.46
C MET A 15 -17.88 5.73 -6.86
N HIS A 16 -16.95 5.88 -5.92
CA HIS A 16 -15.66 6.53 -6.15
C HIS A 16 -14.47 5.82 -5.50
N GLU A 17 -14.73 4.89 -4.59
CA GLU A 17 -13.71 4.16 -3.84
C GLU A 17 -14.07 2.69 -3.71
N PHE A 18 -13.05 1.87 -3.55
CA PHE A 18 -13.22 0.48 -3.14
C PHE A 18 -12.20 0.12 -2.07
N VAL A 19 -12.54 -0.86 -1.24
CA VAL A 19 -11.71 -1.29 -0.12
C VAL A 19 -11.29 -2.73 -0.31
N MET A 20 -9.98 -2.96 -0.26
CA MET A 20 -9.38 -4.28 -0.22
C MET A 20 -8.97 -4.62 1.21
N SER A 21 -9.13 -5.88 1.60
CA SER A 21 -8.57 -6.42 2.84
C SER A 21 -7.34 -7.25 2.53
N LEU A 22 -6.24 -6.99 3.20
CA LEU A 22 -5.02 -7.80 3.10
C LEU A 22 -4.86 -8.75 4.29
N GLU A 23 -5.90 -8.94 5.09
CA GLU A 23 -5.87 -9.81 6.26
C GLU A 23 -5.48 -11.25 5.89
N GLY A 24 -6.06 -11.80 4.82
CA GLY A 24 -5.72 -13.13 4.31
C GLY A 24 -4.25 -13.24 3.90
N MET A 25 -3.71 -12.22 3.22
CA MET A 25 -2.31 -12.17 2.81
C MET A 25 -1.39 -12.07 4.02
N LYS A 26 -1.71 -11.23 5.00
CA LYS A 26 -0.96 -11.11 6.25
C LYS A 26 -0.88 -12.43 7.01
N HIS A 27 -1.98 -13.16 7.11
CA HIS A 27 -1.99 -14.48 7.75
C HIS A 27 -1.19 -15.53 6.97
N LYS A 28 -1.19 -15.45 5.65
CA LYS A 28 -0.53 -16.43 4.78
C LYS A 28 0.99 -16.26 4.73
N ASN A 29 1.48 -15.03 4.59
CA ASN A 29 2.90 -14.75 4.33
C ASN A 29 3.44 -13.51 5.05
N GLY A 30 2.68 -12.90 5.96
CA GLY A 30 3.10 -11.76 6.77
C GLY A 30 3.05 -10.41 6.06
N VAL A 31 2.67 -10.34 4.78
CA VAL A 31 2.58 -9.08 4.03
C VAL A 31 1.39 -8.26 4.48
N THR A 32 1.63 -7.03 4.89
CA THR A 32 0.65 -6.09 5.44
C THR A 32 0.18 -5.06 4.42
N ALA A 33 -0.89 -4.33 4.76
CA ALA A 33 -1.33 -3.17 3.97
C ALA A 33 -0.21 -2.12 3.81
N MET A 34 0.60 -1.91 4.87
CA MET A 34 1.76 -1.02 4.82
C MET A 34 2.79 -1.49 3.79
N ASP A 35 3.07 -2.78 3.70
CA ASP A 35 4.06 -3.32 2.76
C ASP A 35 3.63 -3.08 1.30
N ILE A 36 2.36 -3.32 0.99
CA ILE A 36 1.79 -3.04 -0.34
C ILE A 36 1.85 -1.54 -0.65
N ALA A 37 1.44 -0.69 0.30
CA ALA A 37 1.47 0.76 0.11
C ALA A 37 2.91 1.27 -0.13
N LYS A 38 3.89 0.75 0.58
CA LYS A 38 5.30 1.12 0.38
C LYS A 38 5.85 0.61 -0.96
N ALA A 39 5.45 -0.58 -1.39
CA ALA A 39 5.83 -1.11 -2.69
C ALA A 39 5.26 -0.29 -3.85
N LEU A 40 4.06 0.26 -3.72
CA LEU A 40 3.45 1.12 -4.75
C LEU A 40 4.30 2.37 -5.04
N LEU A 41 5.03 2.90 -4.05
CA LEU A 41 5.96 4.03 -4.25
C LEU A 41 7.06 3.70 -5.25
N ASP A 42 7.56 2.48 -5.28
CA ASP A 42 8.59 2.04 -6.21
C ASP A 42 8.12 2.03 -7.67
N TYR A 43 6.81 2.02 -7.88
CA TYR A 43 6.17 2.11 -9.19
C TYR A 43 5.61 3.51 -9.49
N GLY A 44 5.92 4.51 -8.65
CA GLY A 44 5.46 5.88 -8.85
C GLY A 44 3.95 6.09 -8.59
N ILE A 45 3.31 5.14 -7.91
CA ILE A 45 1.89 5.24 -7.55
C ILE A 45 1.77 5.84 -6.15
N HIS A 46 0.93 6.86 -6.01
CA HIS A 46 0.58 7.41 -4.70
C HIS A 46 -0.17 6.35 -3.88
N PRO A 47 0.32 5.99 -2.68
CA PRO A 47 -0.28 4.92 -1.92
C PRO A 47 -1.72 5.22 -1.52
N PRO A 48 -2.61 4.21 -1.56
CA PRO A 48 -3.97 4.36 -1.05
C PRO A 48 -3.99 4.60 0.46
N THR A 49 -5.12 5.07 0.99
CA THR A 49 -5.36 5.17 2.43
C THR A 49 -5.29 3.78 3.06
N MET A 50 -4.47 3.65 4.09
CA MET A 50 -4.27 2.39 4.82
C MET A 50 -5.06 2.37 6.13
N TYR A 51 -5.43 1.15 6.56
CA TYR A 51 -6.08 0.90 7.85
C TYR A 51 -7.39 1.68 8.06
N PHE A 52 -8.05 2.02 6.99
CA PHE A 52 -9.36 2.66 6.99
C PHE A 52 -10.24 2.07 5.87
N PRO A 53 -11.53 1.80 6.13
CA PRO A 53 -12.27 2.00 7.37
C PRO A 53 -11.83 1.02 8.49
N LEU A 54 -11.91 1.44 9.75
CA LEU A 54 -11.37 0.70 10.91
C LEU A 54 -11.99 -0.70 11.12
N ILE A 55 -13.18 -0.92 10.57
CA ILE A 55 -13.88 -2.21 10.64
C ILE A 55 -13.33 -3.25 9.66
N VAL A 56 -12.49 -2.84 8.71
CA VAL A 56 -11.82 -3.73 7.75
C VAL A 56 -10.37 -3.92 8.17
N HIS A 57 -10.00 -5.15 8.51
CA HIS A 57 -8.63 -5.47 8.90
C HIS A 57 -7.68 -5.38 7.70
N GLU A 58 -6.49 -4.81 7.91
CA GLU A 58 -5.47 -4.58 6.86
C GLU A 58 -6.06 -3.93 5.61
N ALA A 59 -6.87 -2.89 5.81
CA ALA A 59 -7.56 -2.20 4.73
C ALA A 59 -6.63 -1.36 3.86
N LEU A 60 -6.87 -1.42 2.55
CA LEU A 60 -6.42 -0.44 1.56
C LEU A 60 -7.66 0.14 0.87
N MET A 61 -7.87 1.45 1.02
CA MET A 61 -8.95 2.16 0.35
C MET A 61 -8.41 2.85 -0.89
N VAL A 62 -8.82 2.38 -2.05
CA VAL A 62 -8.35 2.87 -3.36
C VAL A 62 -9.41 3.78 -3.98
N GLU A 63 -8.98 4.96 -4.35
CA GLU A 63 -9.83 6.01 -4.95
C GLU A 63 -9.30 6.36 -6.34
N PRO A 64 -9.68 5.62 -7.40
CA PRO A 64 -9.35 6.00 -8.76
C PRO A 64 -10.19 7.19 -9.17
N THR A 65 -9.54 8.36 -9.28
CA THR A 65 -10.26 9.60 -9.56
C THR A 65 -10.60 9.75 -11.06
N GLU A 66 -11.57 10.61 -11.37
CA GLU A 66 -11.98 10.92 -12.74
C GLU A 66 -10.90 11.64 -13.57
N THR A 67 -9.83 12.10 -12.92
CA THR A 67 -8.66 12.71 -13.59
C THR A 67 -7.70 11.67 -14.18
N GLU A 68 -7.81 10.42 -13.77
CA GLU A 68 -6.97 9.35 -14.27
C GLU A 68 -7.47 8.79 -15.60
N SER A 69 -6.55 8.60 -16.55
CA SER A 69 -6.88 7.97 -17.81
C SER A 69 -7.11 6.46 -17.66
N LYS A 70 -7.79 5.87 -18.64
CA LYS A 70 -7.96 4.41 -18.66
C LYS A 70 -6.61 3.69 -18.71
N GLU A 71 -5.65 4.21 -19.45
CA GLU A 71 -4.29 3.68 -19.57
C GLU A 71 -3.61 3.66 -18.19
N THR A 72 -3.66 4.79 -17.46
CA THR A 72 -3.11 4.88 -16.09
C THR A 72 -3.76 3.87 -15.14
N LEU A 73 -5.09 3.68 -15.24
CA LEU A 73 -5.79 2.70 -14.42
C LEU A 73 -5.41 1.26 -14.79
N ASP A 74 -5.24 0.96 -16.07
CA ASP A 74 -4.81 -0.37 -16.53
C ASP A 74 -3.36 -0.66 -16.08
N GLU A 75 -2.47 0.33 -16.11
CA GLU A 75 -1.10 0.24 -15.55
C GLU A 75 -1.11 -0.02 -14.04
N ALA A 76 -1.92 0.74 -13.29
CA ALA A 76 -2.07 0.55 -11.85
C ALA A 76 -2.53 -0.87 -11.50
N ILE A 77 -3.50 -1.42 -12.26
CA ILE A 77 -3.95 -2.80 -12.09
C ILE A 77 -2.80 -3.79 -12.29
N GLN A 78 -1.96 -3.60 -13.33
CA GLN A 78 -0.81 -4.45 -13.58
C GLN A 78 0.22 -4.38 -12.44
N VAL A 79 0.45 -3.18 -11.89
CA VAL A 79 1.34 -2.99 -10.73
C VAL A 79 0.81 -3.74 -9.50
N PHE A 80 -0.49 -3.65 -9.20
CA PHE A 80 -1.09 -4.41 -8.11
C PHE A 80 -0.93 -5.93 -8.30
N HIS A 81 -1.14 -6.46 -9.50
CA HIS A 81 -0.90 -7.88 -9.79
C HIS A 81 0.57 -8.25 -9.57
N LYS A 82 1.51 -7.44 -10.06
CA LYS A 82 2.94 -7.67 -9.88
C LYS A 82 3.36 -7.68 -8.41
N ILE A 83 2.84 -6.73 -7.63
CA ILE A 83 3.08 -6.69 -6.18
C ILE A 83 2.50 -7.94 -5.50
N TYR A 84 1.32 -8.39 -5.90
CA TYR A 84 0.74 -9.64 -5.39
C TYR A 84 1.63 -10.85 -5.71
N GLU A 85 2.12 -10.97 -6.94
CA GLU A 85 3.06 -12.04 -7.34
C GLU A 85 4.33 -12.00 -6.50
N THR A 86 4.89 -10.80 -6.26
CA THR A 86 6.05 -10.63 -5.37
C THR A 86 5.71 -11.04 -3.94
N ALA A 87 4.54 -10.66 -3.43
CA ALA A 87 4.08 -11.08 -2.10
C ALA A 87 4.03 -12.61 -1.95
N MET A 88 3.64 -13.31 -3.01
CA MET A 88 3.55 -14.78 -2.99
C MET A 88 4.91 -15.47 -3.16
N ALA A 89 5.82 -14.87 -3.91
CA ALA A 89 7.12 -15.48 -4.24
C ALA A 89 8.25 -15.05 -3.29
N SER A 90 8.29 -13.79 -2.89
CA SER A 90 9.40 -13.18 -2.13
C SER A 90 8.87 -12.07 -1.19
N PRO A 91 8.12 -12.40 -0.13
CA PRO A 91 7.52 -11.40 0.75
C PRO A 91 8.54 -10.46 1.40
N GLU A 92 9.79 -10.89 1.57
CA GLU A 92 10.87 -10.08 2.13
C GLU A 92 11.16 -8.83 1.30
N GLU A 93 10.98 -8.90 -0.01
CA GLU A 93 11.14 -7.73 -0.88
C GLU A 93 10.12 -6.64 -0.53
N LEU A 94 8.90 -7.03 -0.21
CA LEU A 94 7.86 -6.08 0.19
C LEU A 94 8.09 -5.54 1.61
N HIS A 95 8.60 -6.36 2.52
CA HIS A 95 8.93 -5.91 3.87
C HIS A 95 10.02 -4.83 3.89
N SER A 96 10.91 -4.84 2.91
CA SER A 96 11.98 -3.84 2.76
C SER A 96 11.64 -2.64 1.86
N ALA A 97 10.51 -2.69 1.13
CA ALA A 97 10.06 -1.59 0.28
C ALA A 97 9.80 -0.30 1.09
N PRO A 98 9.99 0.90 0.50
CA PRO A 98 10.36 1.18 -0.88
C PRO A 98 11.87 1.10 -1.12
N HIS A 99 12.29 0.82 -2.38
CA HIS A 99 13.70 0.68 -2.77
C HIS A 99 14.20 1.81 -3.69
N THR A 100 13.30 2.43 -4.46
CA THR A 100 13.67 3.43 -5.48
C THR A 100 13.54 4.87 -4.99
N THR A 101 13.00 5.08 -3.80
CA THR A 101 12.86 6.40 -3.18
C THR A 101 14.16 6.84 -2.49
N PRO A 102 14.42 8.17 -2.35
CA PRO A 102 15.63 8.67 -1.70
C PRO A 102 15.82 8.20 -0.26
N ILE A 103 14.73 7.92 0.45
CA ILE A 103 14.72 7.34 1.80
C ILE A 103 13.84 6.10 1.82
N GLY A 104 14.19 5.13 2.66
CA GLY A 104 13.37 3.96 2.92
C GLY A 104 12.26 4.24 3.95
N ARG A 105 11.94 3.24 4.77
CA ARG A 105 10.95 3.39 5.84
C ARG A 105 11.50 4.26 6.97
N PRO A 106 10.83 5.34 7.36
CA PRO A 106 11.21 6.11 8.55
C PRO A 106 10.94 5.29 9.82
N ASP A 107 11.69 5.57 10.88
CA ASP A 107 11.41 5.04 12.21
C ASP A 107 10.24 5.82 12.84
N GLU A 108 9.03 5.42 12.50
CA GLU A 108 7.78 6.05 12.96
C GLU A 108 7.61 5.94 14.47
N VAL A 109 8.11 4.86 15.08
CA VAL A 109 8.02 4.63 16.53
C VAL A 109 8.88 5.63 17.29
N THR A 110 10.13 5.80 16.88
CA THR A 110 11.02 6.81 17.48
C THR A 110 10.52 8.23 17.22
N ALA A 111 10.05 8.50 15.99
CA ALA A 111 9.49 9.81 15.67
C ALA A 111 8.28 10.18 16.53
N ALA A 112 7.41 9.22 16.83
CA ALA A 112 6.25 9.43 17.69
C ALA A 112 6.62 9.54 19.19
N ARG A 113 7.55 8.72 19.67
CA ARG A 113 7.89 8.62 21.10
C ARG A 113 8.93 9.66 21.55
N LYS A 114 9.83 10.06 20.64
CA LYS A 114 10.93 10.98 20.92
C LYS A 114 11.05 12.02 19.80
N PRO A 115 10.03 12.87 19.60
CA PRO A 115 10.01 13.81 18.50
C PRO A 115 11.12 14.86 18.65
N VAL A 116 11.87 15.09 17.56
CA VAL A 116 12.81 16.20 17.45
C VAL A 116 12.10 17.35 16.75
N LEU A 117 11.68 18.37 17.52
CA LEU A 117 10.81 19.44 17.04
C LEU A 117 11.57 20.64 16.47
N ARG A 118 12.90 20.66 16.58
CA ARG A 118 13.74 21.75 16.09
C ARG A 118 14.97 21.18 15.38
N TYR A 119 15.29 21.79 14.25
CA TYR A 119 16.55 21.52 13.59
C TYR A 119 17.69 22.20 14.35
N THR A 120 18.79 21.47 14.55
CA THR A 120 20.04 22.02 15.08
C THR A 120 21.12 21.77 14.05
N TRP A 121 21.88 22.83 13.72
CA TRP A 121 23.08 22.69 12.91
C TRP A 121 24.13 21.91 13.71
N GLU A 122 24.57 20.79 13.18
CA GLU A 122 25.74 20.13 13.74
C GLU A 122 26.96 21.03 13.43
N SER A 123 27.69 21.41 14.47
CA SER A 123 28.93 22.20 14.40
C SER A 123 30.12 21.31 14.07
#